data_f604e7127e26add78d2c1097b82bc2f5
#
_entry.id   f604e7127e26add78d2c1097b82bc2f5
#
_cell.length_a   1.000
_cell.length_b   1.000
_cell.length_c   1.000
_cell.angle_alpha   90.00
_cell.angle_beta   90.00
_cell.angle_gamma   90.00
#
_symmetry.space_group_name_H-M   'P 1'
#
loop_
_entity.id
_entity.type
_entity.pdbx_description
1 polymer ?
#
loop_
_entity_poly.entity_id
_entity_poly.type
_entity_poly.pdbx_seq_one_letter_code
_entity_poly.pdbx_strand_id
1 'polypeptide(L)'
;MARAVAAPVGRRAGACAAFALLTLAIFAWLGATSGTTAALACAHATDRPHQTSLAKLGKAMQCLVNNKRHTHQLRPLKNNDRLDTAAGRHTKAMLKKDCFEHRCPGEPPLGKRIKQTGYTKGAKTYFYAESLGYHKSPKRAIRKLLQSGFNRKNVLGRDWRDIGVGAGWGAPVKGADDKKLETFTIVFAWRKP
;
A
#
# COMPACT_ATOMS: atom_id res chain seq x y z
N MET A 1 77.68 28.57 -23.14
CA MET A 1 78.16 29.95 -23.31
C MET A 1 77.11 30.86 -22.70
N ALA A 2 77.37 31.37 -21.55
CA ALA A 2 77.55 32.76 -21.18
C ALA A 2 76.30 33.62 -21.40
N ARG A 3 75.84 34.45 -20.53
CA ARG A 3 76.25 35.06 -19.29
C ARG A 3 75.07 35.76 -18.65
N ALA A 4 75.12 35.82 -17.33
CA ALA A 4 74.26 36.65 -16.48
C ALA A 4 74.48 38.17 -16.70
N VAL A 5 73.55 39.00 -16.23
CA VAL A 5 73.83 40.24 -15.51
C VAL A 5 72.60 40.66 -14.67
N ALA A 6 72.98 41.18 -13.47
CA ALA A 6 72.13 41.50 -12.33
C ALA A 6 71.56 42.93 -12.29
N ALA A 7 70.51 43.05 -11.48
CA ALA A 7 69.90 44.11 -10.63
C ALA A 7 70.36 45.60 -10.77
N PRO A 8 69.59 46.62 -10.25
CA PRO A 8 69.33 46.77 -8.83
C PRO A 8 67.97 47.45 -8.42
N VAL A 9 67.54 47.15 -7.21
CA VAL A 9 67.05 47.94 -6.06
C VAL A 9 66.37 49.33 -6.31
N GLY A 10 65.21 49.45 -5.80
CA GLY A 10 64.58 50.74 -5.55
C GLY A 10 63.45 50.61 -4.53
N ARG A 11 63.72 50.84 -3.25
CA ARG A 11 62.77 51.00 -2.14
C ARG A 11 61.96 52.28 -2.37
N ARG A 12 60.65 52.21 -2.17
CA ARG A 12 59.89 53.27 -1.48
C ARG A 12 58.66 52.69 -0.78
N ALA A 13 58.59 53.02 0.51
CA ALA A 13 57.50 52.75 1.41
C ALA A 13 56.27 53.61 1.08
N GLY A 14 55.11 53.08 1.20
CA GLY A 14 53.82 53.77 1.17
C GLY A 14 52.78 52.92 1.87
N ALA A 15 52.53 53.24 3.12
CA ALA A 15 51.43 52.67 3.90
C ALA A 15 50.08 53.20 3.38
N CYS A 16 49.09 52.37 3.16
CA CYS A 16 47.69 52.72 3.26
C CYS A 16 46.81 51.51 3.41
N ALA A 17 46.19 51.47 4.55
CA ALA A 17 44.84 50.99 4.88
C ALA A 17 44.38 49.62 4.37
N ALA A 18 44.30 48.72 5.35
CA ALA A 18 43.51 47.50 5.32
C ALA A 18 42.04 47.80 5.13
N PHE A 19 41.41 47.22 4.12
CA PHE A 19 39.96 46.91 4.09
C PHE A 19 39.83 45.42 3.92
N ALA A 20 39.72 44.75 5.06
CA ALA A 20 39.31 43.34 5.12
C ALA A 20 37.80 43.27 4.82
N LEU A 21 37.46 42.95 3.60
CA LEU A 21 36.08 42.53 3.25
C LEU A 21 35.94 41.05 3.63
N LEU A 22 35.36 40.85 4.81
CA LEU A 22 34.91 39.54 5.30
C LEU A 22 33.64 39.18 4.51
N THR A 23 33.78 38.46 3.40
CA THR A 23 32.62 37.83 2.73
C THR A 23 32.22 36.59 3.55
N LEU A 24 31.22 36.76 4.42
CA LEU A 24 30.51 35.64 5.03
C LEU A 24 29.76 34.91 3.94
N ALA A 25 30.29 33.81 3.44
CA ALA A 25 29.60 32.82 2.64
C ALA A 25 28.63 32.10 3.59
N ILE A 26 27.37 32.59 3.66
CA ILE A 26 26.28 31.85 4.30
C ILE A 26 25.95 30.70 3.37
N PHE A 27 26.56 29.53 3.58
CA PHE A 27 26.09 28.28 3.02
C PHE A 27 24.73 27.96 3.69
N ALA A 28 23.65 28.41 3.05
CA ALA A 28 22.32 27.92 3.38
C ALA A 28 22.29 26.42 3.08
N TRP A 29 22.50 25.62 4.12
CA TRP A 29 22.22 24.20 4.12
C TRP A 29 20.72 24.03 3.94
N LEU A 30 20.26 23.92 2.70
CA LEU A 30 18.94 23.39 2.38
C LEU A 30 18.94 21.92 2.82
N GLY A 31 18.68 21.69 4.09
CA GLY A 31 18.38 20.38 4.60
C GLY A 31 17.16 19.86 3.86
N ALA A 32 17.37 19.02 2.84
CA ALA A 32 16.33 18.20 2.28
C ALA A 32 15.80 17.32 3.42
N THR A 33 14.76 17.78 4.09
CA THR A 33 13.98 16.93 4.99
C THR A 33 13.38 15.83 4.09
N SER A 34 14.06 14.70 4.04
CA SER A 34 13.47 13.47 3.51
C SER A 34 12.26 13.17 4.38
N GLY A 35 11.10 13.69 3.96
CA GLY A 35 9.83 13.39 4.59
C GLY A 35 9.59 11.90 4.49
N THR A 36 10.05 11.16 5.48
CA THR A 36 9.59 9.79 5.72
C THR A 36 8.10 9.91 5.96
N THR A 37 7.31 9.65 4.90
CA THR A 37 5.86 9.54 5.03
C THR A 37 5.59 8.37 5.96
N ALA A 38 5.36 8.68 7.22
CA ALA A 38 4.98 7.68 8.22
C ALA A 38 3.74 6.95 7.70
N ALA A 39 3.81 5.63 7.60
CA ALA A 39 2.66 4.83 7.25
C ALA A 39 1.56 5.10 8.30
N LEU A 40 0.36 5.47 7.83
CA LEU A 40 -0.76 5.74 8.73
C LEU A 40 -1.04 4.51 9.60
N ALA A 41 -1.20 4.72 10.89
CA ALA A 41 -1.56 3.65 11.81
C ALA A 41 -2.96 3.12 11.43
N CYS A 42 -3.04 1.84 11.10
CA CYS A 42 -4.31 1.18 10.81
C CYS A 42 -4.89 0.59 12.09
N ALA A 43 -6.00 1.14 12.55
CA ALA A 43 -6.74 0.57 13.68
C ALA A 43 -7.09 -0.91 13.40
N HIS A 44 -7.07 -1.75 14.44
CA HIS A 44 -7.40 -3.19 14.35
C HIS A 44 -6.48 -4.04 13.45
N ALA A 45 -5.35 -3.49 12.98
CA ALA A 45 -4.43 -4.21 12.08
C ALA A 45 -3.78 -5.46 12.73
N THR A 46 -3.64 -5.46 14.04
CA THR A 46 -3.00 -6.52 14.83
C THR A 46 -3.96 -7.32 15.68
N ASP A 47 -5.25 -6.95 15.66
CA ASP A 47 -6.26 -7.68 16.42
C ASP A 47 -6.29 -9.15 16.00
N ARG A 48 -6.53 -10.01 16.96
CA ARG A 48 -6.71 -11.45 16.75
C ARG A 48 -8.19 -11.75 16.53
N PRO A 49 -8.52 -12.94 16.04
CA PRO A 49 -9.90 -13.38 15.88
C PRO A 49 -10.76 -13.09 17.12
N HIS A 50 -11.95 -12.62 16.90
CA HIS A 50 -12.95 -12.27 17.92
C HIS A 50 -12.62 -11.05 18.83
N GLN A 51 -11.48 -10.40 18.67
CA GLN A 51 -11.16 -9.16 19.42
C GLN A 51 -11.89 -7.93 18.89
N THR A 52 -12.37 -7.98 17.65
CA THR A 52 -13.12 -6.88 17.03
C THR A 52 -14.14 -7.42 16.03
N SER A 53 -15.01 -6.56 15.51
CA SER A 53 -16.02 -6.97 14.51
C SER A 53 -15.42 -7.23 13.14
N LEU A 54 -16.07 -8.09 12.34
CA LEU A 54 -15.65 -8.36 10.94
C LEU A 54 -15.60 -7.10 10.08
N ALA A 55 -16.50 -6.15 10.31
CA ALA A 55 -16.50 -4.86 9.62
C ALA A 55 -15.22 -4.04 9.93
N LYS A 56 -14.79 -4.03 11.18
CA LYS A 56 -13.53 -3.36 11.58
C LYS A 56 -12.30 -4.06 11.01
N LEU A 57 -12.29 -5.40 10.95
CA LEU A 57 -11.24 -6.16 10.28
C LEU A 57 -11.15 -5.86 8.78
N GLY A 58 -12.30 -5.74 8.11
CA GLY A 58 -12.37 -5.32 6.71
C GLY A 58 -11.76 -3.92 6.48
N LYS A 59 -12.10 -2.96 7.33
CA LYS A 59 -11.52 -1.60 7.30
C LYS A 59 -10.01 -1.61 7.59
N ALA A 60 -9.56 -2.43 8.54
CA ALA A 60 -8.15 -2.60 8.84
C ALA A 60 -7.37 -3.14 7.62
N MET A 61 -7.90 -4.15 6.94
CA MET A 61 -7.29 -4.70 5.72
C MET A 61 -7.25 -3.65 4.59
N GLN A 62 -8.32 -2.90 4.36
CA GLN A 62 -8.33 -1.80 3.38
C GLN A 62 -7.28 -0.74 3.69
N CYS A 63 -7.17 -0.33 4.95
CA CYS A 63 -6.14 0.61 5.41
C CYS A 63 -4.74 0.07 5.11
N LEU A 64 -4.47 -1.18 5.42
CA LEU A 64 -3.18 -1.83 5.18
C LEU A 64 -2.84 -1.92 3.68
N VAL A 65 -3.82 -2.22 2.83
CA VAL A 65 -3.67 -2.17 1.36
C VAL A 65 -3.29 -0.74 0.93
N ASN A 66 -4.02 0.27 1.39
CA ASN A 66 -3.77 1.66 1.02
C ASN A 66 -2.42 2.17 1.55
N ASN A 67 -1.99 1.75 2.74
CA ASN A 67 -0.64 2.05 3.23
C ASN A 67 0.44 1.44 2.33
N LYS A 68 0.25 0.20 1.88
CA LYS A 68 1.19 -0.39 0.91
C LYS A 68 1.20 0.34 -0.42
N ARG A 69 0.05 0.77 -0.91
CA ARG A 69 -0.06 1.57 -2.13
C ARG A 69 0.64 2.92 -1.97
N HIS A 70 0.45 3.59 -0.84
CA HIS A 70 1.11 4.86 -0.52
C HIS A 70 2.63 4.73 -0.53
N THR A 71 3.21 3.68 0.08
CA THR A 71 4.68 3.44 0.05
C THR A 71 5.23 3.18 -1.37
N HIS A 72 4.36 2.93 -2.35
CA HIS A 72 4.69 2.79 -3.77
C HIS A 72 4.18 3.95 -4.62
N GLN A 73 3.85 5.10 -4.00
CA GLN A 73 3.36 6.31 -4.68
C GLN A 73 2.13 6.06 -5.56
N LEU A 74 1.29 5.11 -5.15
CA LEU A 74 0.04 4.78 -5.82
C LEU A 74 -1.12 5.47 -5.12
N ARG A 75 -2.13 5.89 -5.90
CA ARG A 75 -3.36 6.45 -5.33
C ARG A 75 -4.04 5.45 -4.38
N PRO A 76 -4.65 5.92 -3.29
CA PRO A 76 -5.47 5.08 -2.45
C PRO A 76 -6.72 4.60 -3.21
N LEU A 77 -7.19 3.42 -2.84
CA LEU A 77 -8.44 2.85 -3.34
C LEU A 77 -9.59 3.32 -2.46
N LYS A 78 -10.72 3.64 -3.09
CA LYS A 78 -11.97 4.01 -2.41
C LYS A 78 -12.74 2.76 -1.99
N ASN A 79 -13.24 2.73 -0.76
CA ASN A 79 -14.16 1.67 -0.36
C ASN A 79 -15.42 1.67 -1.21
N ASN A 80 -15.92 0.48 -1.50
CA ASN A 80 -17.18 0.31 -2.23
C ASN A 80 -18.00 -0.82 -1.59
N ASP A 81 -19.12 -0.47 -0.98
CA ASP A 81 -19.97 -1.40 -0.23
C ASP A 81 -20.52 -2.55 -1.08
N ARG A 82 -20.68 -2.32 -2.39
CA ARG A 82 -21.10 -3.38 -3.33
C ARG A 82 -20.00 -4.41 -3.52
N LEU A 83 -18.74 -3.96 -3.54
CA LEU A 83 -17.60 -4.86 -3.58
C LEU A 83 -17.39 -5.55 -2.22
N ASP A 84 -17.61 -4.85 -1.09
CA ASP A 84 -17.61 -5.47 0.25
C ASP A 84 -18.64 -6.59 0.32
N THR A 85 -19.83 -6.36 -0.22
CA THR A 85 -20.88 -7.38 -0.29
C THR A 85 -20.47 -8.60 -1.12
N ALA A 86 -19.85 -8.39 -2.30
CA ALA A 86 -19.36 -9.48 -3.13
C ALA A 86 -18.25 -10.28 -2.42
N ALA A 87 -17.30 -9.59 -1.81
CA ALA A 87 -16.19 -10.17 -1.07
C ALA A 87 -16.67 -10.92 0.19
N GLY A 88 -17.57 -10.32 0.98
CA GLY A 88 -18.13 -10.92 2.19
C GLY A 88 -18.92 -12.20 1.92
N ARG A 89 -19.72 -12.22 0.84
CA ARG A 89 -20.43 -13.43 0.42
C ARG A 89 -19.46 -14.56 0.08
N HIS A 90 -18.37 -14.24 -0.62
CA HIS A 90 -17.35 -15.22 -0.96
C HIS A 90 -16.59 -15.73 0.26
N THR A 91 -16.16 -14.83 1.15
CA THR A 91 -15.50 -15.23 2.40
C THR A 91 -16.39 -16.19 3.20
N LYS A 92 -17.69 -15.89 3.31
CA LYS A 92 -18.65 -16.75 3.98
C LYS A 92 -18.81 -18.12 3.28
N ALA A 93 -18.81 -18.14 1.94
CA ALA A 93 -18.91 -19.37 1.17
C ALA A 93 -17.65 -20.24 1.32
N MET A 94 -16.47 -19.63 1.29
CA MET A 94 -15.20 -20.33 1.54
C MET A 94 -15.20 -21.01 2.90
N LEU A 95 -15.50 -20.27 3.97
CA LEU A 95 -15.54 -20.80 5.34
C LEU A 95 -16.59 -21.88 5.52
N LYS A 96 -17.77 -21.74 4.94
CA LYS A 96 -18.85 -22.73 5.04
C LYS A 96 -18.52 -24.06 4.36
N LYS A 97 -17.64 -24.03 3.35
CA LYS A 97 -17.38 -25.19 2.46
C LYS A 97 -15.96 -25.75 2.60
N ASP A 98 -15.17 -25.22 3.53
CA ASP A 98 -13.75 -25.54 3.66
C ASP A 98 -13.00 -25.43 2.30
N CYS A 99 -13.29 -24.36 1.56
CA CYS A 99 -12.83 -24.15 0.19
C CYS A 99 -12.01 -22.88 0.10
N PHE A 100 -10.70 -22.97 -0.11
CA PHE A 100 -9.82 -21.80 -0.31
C PHE A 100 -9.49 -21.60 -1.77
N GLU A 101 -10.50 -21.19 -2.57
CA GLU A 101 -10.39 -21.00 -4.00
C GLU A 101 -11.16 -19.76 -4.46
N HIS A 102 -10.81 -19.20 -5.61
CA HIS A 102 -11.53 -18.06 -6.22
C HIS A 102 -12.97 -18.38 -6.62
N ARG A 103 -13.33 -19.66 -6.66
CA ARG A 103 -14.67 -20.14 -6.95
C ARG A 103 -14.92 -21.46 -6.22
N CYS A 104 -15.67 -21.42 -5.15
CA CYS A 104 -16.09 -22.62 -4.45
C CYS A 104 -17.24 -23.36 -5.16
N PRO A 105 -17.43 -24.66 -4.92
CA PRO A 105 -18.51 -25.44 -5.54
C PRO A 105 -19.87 -24.74 -5.38
N GLY A 106 -20.62 -24.63 -6.48
CA GLY A 106 -21.94 -23.97 -6.50
C GLY A 106 -21.92 -22.43 -6.44
N GLU A 107 -20.74 -21.79 -6.37
CA GLU A 107 -20.64 -20.33 -6.48
C GLU A 107 -20.54 -19.84 -7.92
N PRO A 108 -21.13 -18.68 -8.23
CA PRO A 108 -20.87 -18.02 -9.50
C PRO A 108 -19.42 -17.46 -9.53
N PRO A 109 -18.83 -17.34 -10.74
CA PRO A 109 -17.49 -16.73 -10.87
C PRO A 109 -17.49 -15.27 -10.38
N LEU A 110 -16.31 -14.75 -10.03
CA LEU A 110 -16.12 -13.41 -9.45
C LEU A 110 -16.88 -12.31 -10.21
N GLY A 111 -16.78 -12.26 -11.52
CA GLY A 111 -17.49 -11.25 -12.33
C GLY A 111 -19.00 -11.29 -12.15
N LYS A 112 -19.60 -12.48 -12.05
CA LYS A 112 -21.04 -12.64 -11.79
C LYS A 112 -21.39 -12.25 -10.34
N ARG A 113 -20.53 -12.56 -9.36
CA ARG A 113 -20.69 -12.11 -7.96
C ARG A 113 -20.71 -10.59 -7.86
N ILE A 114 -19.77 -9.90 -8.53
CA ILE A 114 -19.68 -8.44 -8.59
C ILE A 114 -20.92 -7.85 -9.31
N LYS A 115 -21.33 -8.43 -10.44
CA LYS A 115 -22.53 -7.97 -11.18
C LYS A 115 -23.79 -8.08 -10.34
N GLN A 116 -23.95 -9.14 -9.57
CA GLN A 116 -25.10 -9.36 -8.69
C GLN A 116 -25.25 -8.32 -7.57
N THR A 117 -24.18 -7.61 -7.18
CA THR A 117 -24.25 -6.50 -6.21
C THR A 117 -24.64 -5.17 -6.86
N GLY A 118 -24.75 -5.12 -8.18
CA GLY A 118 -25.03 -3.90 -8.94
C GLY A 118 -23.81 -2.99 -9.12
N TYR A 119 -22.58 -3.43 -8.77
CA TYR A 119 -21.38 -2.62 -8.97
C TYR A 119 -21.18 -2.19 -10.42
N THR A 120 -21.47 -3.07 -11.36
CA THR A 120 -21.30 -2.82 -12.80
C THR A 120 -22.50 -2.13 -13.47
N LYS A 121 -23.56 -1.79 -12.71
CA LYS A 121 -24.76 -1.13 -13.30
C LYS A 121 -24.35 0.22 -13.89
N GLY A 122 -24.67 0.45 -15.17
CA GLY A 122 -24.34 1.67 -15.92
C GLY A 122 -22.89 1.78 -16.39
N ALA A 123 -22.06 0.77 -16.13
CA ALA A 123 -20.69 0.77 -16.62
C ALA A 123 -20.59 0.24 -18.05
N LYS A 124 -19.93 0.98 -18.93
CA LYS A 124 -19.58 0.55 -20.30
C LYS A 124 -18.40 -0.44 -20.28
N THR A 125 -17.46 -0.23 -19.37
CA THR A 125 -16.28 -1.08 -19.23
C THR A 125 -15.91 -1.21 -17.75
N TYR A 126 -15.45 -2.38 -17.33
CA TYR A 126 -14.99 -2.62 -15.97
C TYR A 126 -13.95 -3.73 -15.94
N PHE A 127 -13.03 -3.63 -14.98
CA PHE A 127 -12.04 -4.63 -14.65
C PHE A 127 -12.12 -4.98 -13.18
N TYR A 128 -11.70 -6.17 -12.83
CA TYR A 128 -11.67 -6.65 -11.45
C TYR A 128 -10.57 -7.68 -11.25
N ALA A 129 -10.12 -7.78 -10.01
CA ALA A 129 -9.22 -8.83 -9.54
C ALA A 129 -9.61 -9.19 -8.10
N GLU A 130 -9.15 -10.35 -7.67
CA GLU A 130 -9.40 -10.85 -6.32
C GLU A 130 -8.10 -11.38 -5.72
N SER A 131 -7.91 -11.15 -4.44
CA SER A 131 -6.88 -11.77 -3.62
C SER A 131 -7.53 -12.42 -2.40
N LEU A 132 -7.08 -13.61 -2.08
CA LEU A 132 -7.54 -14.41 -0.95
C LEU A 132 -6.40 -14.63 0.04
N GLY A 133 -6.70 -14.56 1.33
CA GLY A 133 -5.71 -14.82 2.35
C GLY A 133 -6.33 -15.12 3.70
N TYR A 134 -5.65 -15.89 4.51
CA TYR A 134 -6.02 -16.09 5.90
C TYR A 134 -4.79 -16.04 6.80
N HIS A 135 -4.93 -15.54 8.01
CA HIS A 135 -3.88 -15.47 9.01
C HIS A 135 -4.45 -15.05 10.39
N LYS A 136 -3.58 -15.00 11.39
CA LYS A 136 -3.91 -14.62 12.79
C LYS A 136 -4.25 -13.13 12.99
N SER A 137 -4.10 -12.27 12.00
CA SER A 137 -4.46 -10.86 12.03
C SER A 137 -4.38 -10.24 10.63
N PRO A 138 -5.06 -9.10 10.36
CA PRO A 138 -4.99 -8.38 9.08
C PRO A 138 -3.57 -8.05 8.65
N LYS A 139 -2.72 -7.56 9.57
CA LYS A 139 -1.30 -7.23 9.31
C LYS A 139 -0.48 -8.44 8.85
N ARG A 140 -0.75 -9.61 9.41
CA ARG A 140 -0.08 -10.85 9.01
C ARG A 140 -0.61 -11.35 7.66
N ALA A 141 -1.91 -11.25 7.45
CA ALA A 141 -2.55 -11.64 6.18
C ALA A 141 -2.00 -10.83 4.99
N ILE A 142 -2.01 -9.49 5.07
CA ILE A 142 -1.47 -8.66 3.96
C ILE A 142 0.02 -8.92 3.72
N ARG A 143 0.81 -9.12 4.78
CA ARG A 143 2.23 -9.45 4.63
C ARG A 143 2.43 -10.77 3.87
N LYS A 144 1.63 -11.79 4.16
CA LYS A 144 1.66 -13.06 3.45
C LYS A 144 1.20 -12.92 2.00
N LEU A 145 0.13 -12.17 1.75
CA LEU A 145 -0.35 -11.87 0.39
C LEU A 145 0.74 -11.23 -0.48
N LEU A 146 1.49 -10.28 0.06
CA LEU A 146 2.54 -9.58 -0.68
C LEU A 146 3.77 -10.45 -1.03
N GLN A 147 3.90 -11.64 -0.44
CA GLN A 147 4.92 -12.62 -0.83
C GLN A 147 4.58 -13.34 -2.14
N SER A 148 3.29 -13.41 -2.50
CA SER A 148 2.85 -13.95 -3.79
C SER A 148 2.95 -12.87 -4.87
N GLY A 149 3.65 -13.16 -5.98
CA GLY A 149 3.76 -12.24 -7.11
C GLY A 149 2.40 -11.85 -7.70
N PHE A 150 1.45 -12.80 -7.76
CA PHE A 150 0.09 -12.55 -8.23
C PHE A 150 -0.66 -11.56 -7.31
N ASN A 151 -0.73 -11.84 -6.01
CA ASN A 151 -1.41 -10.97 -5.06
C ASN A 151 -0.73 -9.59 -4.95
N ARG A 152 0.59 -9.54 -5.04
CA ARG A 152 1.34 -8.28 -5.07
C ARG A 152 0.95 -7.42 -6.27
N LYS A 153 0.80 -8.02 -7.47
CA LYS A 153 0.29 -7.31 -8.67
C LYS A 153 -1.11 -6.76 -8.44
N ASN A 154 -2.00 -7.50 -7.79
CA ASN A 154 -3.34 -7.02 -7.46
C ASN A 154 -3.28 -5.83 -6.48
N VAL A 155 -2.56 -5.95 -5.37
CA VAL A 155 -2.44 -4.87 -4.38
C VAL A 155 -1.84 -3.60 -4.97
N LEU A 156 -0.85 -3.72 -5.85
CA LEU A 156 -0.09 -2.60 -6.42
C LEU A 156 -0.53 -2.20 -7.84
N GLY A 157 -1.62 -2.74 -8.36
CA GLY A 157 -2.14 -2.37 -9.69
C GLY A 157 -2.50 -0.89 -9.78
N ARG A 158 -2.01 -0.19 -10.82
CA ARG A 158 -2.17 1.26 -10.98
C ARG A 158 -3.58 1.66 -11.38
N ASP A 159 -4.28 0.76 -12.07
CA ASP A 159 -5.59 1.07 -12.69
C ASP A 159 -6.76 0.95 -11.74
N TRP A 160 -6.59 0.27 -10.62
CA TRP A 160 -7.64 0.13 -9.62
C TRP A 160 -8.11 1.48 -9.06
N ARG A 161 -9.42 1.58 -8.78
CA ARG A 161 -10.05 2.76 -8.17
C ARG A 161 -10.80 2.40 -6.91
N ASP A 162 -11.46 1.26 -6.92
CA ASP A 162 -12.32 0.78 -5.85
C ASP A 162 -11.77 -0.49 -5.23
N ILE A 163 -12.07 -0.68 -3.95
CA ILE A 163 -11.75 -1.87 -3.19
C ILE A 163 -12.97 -2.30 -2.39
N GLY A 164 -13.17 -3.61 -2.27
CA GLY A 164 -14.08 -4.22 -1.30
C GLY A 164 -13.37 -5.31 -0.53
N VAL A 165 -13.68 -5.42 0.76
CA VAL A 165 -13.08 -6.42 1.64
C VAL A 165 -14.14 -7.20 2.39
N GLY A 166 -14.13 -8.51 2.21
CA GLY A 166 -14.82 -9.47 3.07
C GLY A 166 -13.88 -10.01 4.13
N ALA A 167 -14.34 -10.09 5.37
CA ALA A 167 -13.63 -10.73 6.47
C ALA A 167 -14.48 -11.82 7.10
N GLY A 168 -13.85 -12.81 7.69
CA GLY A 168 -14.49 -13.89 8.41
C GLY A 168 -13.54 -14.52 9.43
N TRP A 169 -14.08 -15.02 10.52
CA TRP A 169 -13.29 -15.78 11.47
C TRP A 169 -13.15 -17.23 11.01
N GLY A 170 -11.96 -17.77 11.19
CA GLY A 170 -11.60 -19.10 10.73
C GLY A 170 -10.70 -19.09 9.50
N ALA A 171 -10.33 -20.28 9.04
CA ALA A 171 -9.64 -20.53 7.80
C ALA A 171 -10.41 -21.57 6.97
N PRO A 172 -10.56 -21.37 5.66
CA PRO A 172 -11.35 -22.24 4.78
C PRO A 172 -10.55 -23.48 4.35
N VAL A 173 -9.93 -24.14 5.32
CA VAL A 173 -9.13 -25.35 5.12
C VAL A 173 -9.48 -26.37 6.19
N LYS A 174 -9.76 -27.58 5.79
CA LYS A 174 -10.15 -28.67 6.71
C LYS A 174 -9.11 -28.86 7.81
N GLY A 175 -9.56 -28.92 9.07
CA GLY A 175 -8.68 -29.11 10.23
C GLY A 175 -7.95 -27.88 10.72
N ALA A 176 -8.22 -26.69 10.16
CA ALA A 176 -7.69 -25.45 10.70
C ALA A 176 -8.37 -25.09 12.05
N ASP A 177 -7.59 -24.47 12.94
CA ASP A 177 -8.13 -23.91 14.18
C ASP A 177 -8.84 -22.58 13.88
N ASP A 178 -10.15 -22.64 13.73
CA ASP A 178 -11.00 -21.49 13.39
C ASP A 178 -10.94 -20.36 14.44
N LYS A 179 -10.60 -20.69 15.70
CA LYS A 179 -10.49 -19.68 16.77
C LYS A 179 -9.22 -18.83 16.66
N LYS A 180 -8.25 -19.26 15.86
CA LYS A 180 -6.94 -18.61 15.76
C LYS A 180 -6.68 -17.91 14.44
N LEU A 181 -7.59 -17.98 13.47
CA LEU A 181 -7.38 -17.47 12.12
C LEU A 181 -8.54 -16.58 11.66
N GLU A 182 -8.24 -15.71 10.72
CA GLU A 182 -9.15 -14.81 10.02
C GLU A 182 -8.94 -14.95 8.52
N THR A 183 -10.02 -15.00 7.78
CA THR A 183 -10.00 -15.10 6.33
C THR A 183 -10.44 -13.78 5.71
N PHE A 184 -9.77 -13.39 4.63
CA PHE A 184 -10.03 -12.18 3.87
C PHE A 184 -10.19 -12.49 2.39
N THR A 185 -11.21 -11.91 1.80
CA THR A 185 -11.37 -11.73 0.37
C THR A 185 -11.20 -10.25 0.06
N ILE A 186 -10.29 -9.91 -0.85
CA ILE A 186 -10.05 -8.53 -1.26
C ILE A 186 -10.38 -8.44 -2.74
N VAL A 187 -11.39 -7.65 -3.10
CA VAL A 187 -11.78 -7.38 -4.48
C VAL A 187 -11.28 -6.00 -4.88
N PHE A 188 -10.52 -5.95 -5.95
CA PHE A 188 -10.05 -4.72 -6.60
C PHE A 188 -10.87 -4.51 -7.84
N ALA A 189 -11.29 -3.28 -8.11
CA ALA A 189 -12.06 -3.00 -9.31
C ALA A 189 -11.84 -1.58 -9.84
N TRP A 190 -12.16 -1.43 -11.11
CA TRP A 190 -12.32 -0.18 -11.82
C TRP A 190 -13.49 -0.29 -12.79
N ARG A 191 -14.25 0.80 -12.94
CA ARG A 191 -15.32 0.90 -13.95
C ARG A 191 -15.33 2.28 -14.58
N LYS A 192 -15.71 2.31 -15.86
CA LYS A 192 -16.02 3.53 -16.61
C LYS A 192 -17.53 3.58 -16.82
N PRO A 193 -18.21 4.66 -16.43
CA PRO A 193 -19.62 4.90 -16.73
C PRO A 193 -19.93 4.91 -18.23
#